data_b32a84798a8035eab710267395c37416
#
_entry.id   b32a84798a8035eab710267395c37416
#
_cell.length_a   1.000
_cell.length_b   1.000
_cell.length_c   1.000
_cell.angle_alpha   90.00
_cell.angle_beta   90.00
_cell.angle_gamma   90.00
#
_symmetry.space_group_name_H-M   'P 1'
#
loop_
_entity.id
_entity.type
_entity.pdbx_description
1 polymer ?
#
loop_
_entity_poly.entity_id
_entity_poly.type
_entity_poly.pdbx_seq_one_letter_code
_entity_poly.pdbx_strand_id
1 'polypeptide(L)'
;PNSIQLADLPLRSELVGAQPYGAPQLDVPVRLNVNENPYPPSEAVRKDMAKAVAKAAKSLNRYPDREATGLREDLARYIGFGISSSQIWPANGSNEVMTHILQAFGGPGRSMLTFTPTYSMYPEYARNTHTNYVTRPRNASWGLTTDEILSAIEEVKPDVVLLTTPNNPTGTTI
;
A
#
# COMPACT_ATOMS: atom_id res chain seq x y z
N PRO A 1 -12.90 -6.25 40.04
CA PRO A 1 -12.57 -5.22 39.05
C PRO A 1 -13.29 -5.58 37.73
N ASN A 2 -14.18 -4.72 37.29
CA ASN A 2 -14.85 -4.91 36.00
C ASN A 2 -13.76 -4.87 34.89
N SER A 3 -13.67 -5.91 34.07
CA SER A 3 -12.79 -5.92 32.93
C SER A 3 -13.32 -4.92 31.91
N ILE A 4 -12.49 -3.96 31.48
CA ILE A 4 -12.80 -3.03 30.40
C ILE A 4 -12.96 -3.84 29.11
N GLN A 5 -14.09 -3.66 28.43
CA GLN A 5 -14.38 -4.26 27.15
C GLN A 5 -14.06 -3.29 26.01
N LEU A 6 -13.90 -3.79 24.78
CA LEU A 6 -13.66 -2.95 23.60
C LEU A 6 -14.76 -1.88 23.40
N ALA A 7 -16.01 -2.24 23.72
CA ALA A 7 -17.15 -1.33 23.65
C ALA A 7 -17.10 -0.16 24.64
N ASP A 8 -16.28 -0.27 25.69
CA ASP A 8 -16.10 0.81 26.69
C ASP A 8 -15.06 1.85 26.27
N LEU A 9 -14.36 1.60 25.15
CA LEU A 9 -13.34 2.52 24.65
C LEU A 9 -13.97 3.59 23.73
N PRO A 10 -13.44 4.83 23.72
CA PRO A 10 -13.94 5.92 22.88
C PRO A 10 -13.47 5.75 21.42
N LEU A 11 -13.91 4.67 20.77
CA LEU A 11 -13.58 4.42 19.37
C LEU A 11 -14.28 5.41 18.44
N ARG A 12 -13.64 5.75 17.32
CA ARG A 12 -14.29 6.44 16.23
C ARG A 12 -15.46 5.60 15.71
N SER A 13 -16.58 6.25 15.37
CA SER A 13 -17.83 5.57 14.99
C SER A 13 -17.66 4.57 13.83
N GLU A 14 -16.85 4.91 12.85
CA GLU A 14 -16.57 4.08 11.68
C GLU A 14 -15.71 2.82 11.99
N LEU A 15 -15.15 2.74 13.18
CA LEU A 15 -14.40 1.58 13.65
C LEU A 15 -15.22 0.65 14.55
N VAL A 16 -16.39 1.10 15.00
CA VAL A 16 -17.28 0.28 15.85
C VAL A 16 -17.81 -0.88 15.01
N GLY A 17 -17.51 -2.11 15.46
CA GLY A 17 -17.89 -3.33 14.74
C GLY A 17 -17.03 -3.68 13.52
N ALA A 18 -16.03 -2.86 13.18
CA ALA A 18 -15.12 -3.17 12.09
C ALA A 18 -14.31 -4.44 12.40
N GLN A 19 -14.18 -5.30 11.39
CA GLN A 19 -13.31 -6.46 11.49
C GLN A 19 -11.90 -6.09 11.01
N PRO A 20 -10.84 -6.61 11.65
CA PRO A 20 -9.48 -6.41 11.18
C PRO A 20 -9.32 -6.89 9.73
N TYR A 21 -8.67 -6.07 8.90
CA TYR A 21 -8.26 -6.52 7.59
C TYR A 21 -7.20 -7.62 7.71
N GLY A 22 -7.31 -8.64 6.89
CA GLY A 22 -6.30 -9.69 6.79
C GLY A 22 -6.75 -10.84 5.89
N ALA A 23 -5.82 -11.35 5.07
CA ALA A 23 -6.04 -12.61 4.40
C ALA A 23 -5.96 -13.76 5.43
N PRO A 24 -6.81 -14.81 5.33
CA PRO A 24 -6.71 -15.96 6.19
C PRO A 24 -5.30 -16.58 6.14
N GLN A 25 -4.72 -16.82 7.33
CA GLN A 25 -3.48 -17.58 7.43
C GLN A 25 -3.82 -19.07 7.42
N LEU A 26 -3.53 -19.72 6.30
CA LEU A 26 -3.87 -21.12 6.08
C LEU A 26 -2.63 -21.99 6.24
N ASP A 27 -2.74 -23.08 7.00
CA ASP A 27 -1.72 -24.14 7.06
C ASP A 27 -2.04 -25.20 5.99
N VAL A 28 -1.61 -24.92 4.77
CA VAL A 28 -1.83 -25.77 3.59
C VAL A 28 -0.55 -25.89 2.77
N PRO A 29 -0.33 -26.99 2.05
CA PRO A 29 0.88 -27.21 1.26
C PRO A 29 1.11 -26.14 0.17
N VAL A 30 0.04 -25.60 -0.40
CA VAL A 30 0.09 -24.58 -1.46
C VAL A 30 -0.77 -23.41 -1.05
N ARG A 31 -0.16 -22.23 -0.87
CA ARG A 31 -0.84 -20.98 -0.53
C ARG A 31 -0.82 -20.04 -1.73
N LEU A 32 -2.02 -19.72 -2.26
CA LEU A 32 -2.21 -18.82 -3.40
C LEU A 32 -3.17 -17.66 -3.09
N ASN A 33 -3.52 -17.49 -1.82
CA ASN A 33 -4.44 -16.46 -1.35
C ASN A 33 -3.78 -15.10 -1.04
N VAL A 34 -2.45 -15.04 -1.17
CA VAL A 34 -1.62 -13.83 -1.00
C VAL A 34 -0.54 -13.81 -2.07
N ASN A 35 -0.06 -12.61 -2.42
CA ASN A 35 0.98 -12.42 -3.45
C ASN A 35 2.38 -12.53 -2.83
N GLU A 36 2.71 -13.68 -2.28
CA GLU A 36 4.04 -13.94 -1.72
C GLU A 36 4.99 -14.50 -2.78
N ASN A 37 6.26 -14.07 -2.72
CA ASN A 37 7.31 -14.69 -3.51
C ASN A 37 7.66 -16.06 -2.90
N PRO A 38 7.49 -17.19 -3.62
CA PRO A 38 7.77 -18.52 -3.08
C PRO A 38 9.27 -18.80 -2.92
N TYR A 39 10.13 -17.98 -3.51
CA TYR A 39 11.58 -18.17 -3.49
C TYR A 39 12.23 -17.35 -2.38
N PRO A 40 12.97 -17.99 -1.43
CA PRO A 40 13.72 -17.24 -0.44
C PRO A 40 14.91 -16.51 -1.07
N PRO A 41 15.45 -15.48 -0.40
CA PRO A 41 16.68 -14.82 -0.85
C PRO A 41 17.82 -15.85 -1.00
N SER A 42 18.70 -15.63 -1.99
CA SER A 42 19.87 -16.47 -2.20
C SER A 42 20.79 -16.49 -0.97
N GLU A 43 21.65 -17.52 -0.86
CA GLU A 43 22.60 -17.62 0.25
C GLU A 43 23.54 -16.41 0.30
N ALA A 44 23.99 -15.92 -0.85
CA ALA A 44 24.84 -14.74 -0.94
C ALA A 44 24.16 -13.50 -0.36
N VAL A 45 22.89 -13.24 -0.74
CA VAL A 45 22.09 -12.13 -0.21
C VAL A 45 21.88 -12.27 1.29
N ARG A 46 21.53 -13.46 1.79
CA ARG A 46 21.35 -13.69 3.23
C ARG A 46 22.62 -13.42 4.04
N LYS A 47 23.78 -13.82 3.53
CA LYS A 47 25.09 -13.56 4.17
C LYS A 47 25.41 -12.06 4.18
N ASP A 48 25.11 -11.35 3.11
CA ASP A 48 25.35 -9.91 3.02
C ASP A 48 24.41 -9.13 3.96
N MET A 49 23.13 -9.47 3.99
CA MET A 49 22.16 -8.92 4.94
C MET A 49 22.62 -9.12 6.39
N ALA A 50 23.08 -10.29 6.76
CA ALA A 50 23.57 -10.57 8.11
C ALA A 50 24.75 -9.67 8.50
N LYS A 51 25.69 -9.44 7.58
CA LYS A 51 26.83 -8.51 7.79
C LYS A 51 26.36 -7.07 7.92
N ALA A 52 25.43 -6.63 7.07
CA ALA A 52 24.88 -5.28 7.10
C ALA A 52 24.14 -5.01 8.42
N VAL A 53 23.32 -5.94 8.89
CA VAL A 53 22.61 -5.86 10.17
C VAL A 53 23.60 -5.81 11.33
N ALA A 54 24.62 -6.66 11.35
CA ALA A 54 25.65 -6.66 12.40
C ALA A 54 26.43 -5.33 12.46
N LYS A 55 26.66 -4.71 11.30
CA LYS A 55 27.27 -3.38 11.21
C LYS A 55 26.33 -2.30 11.76
N ALA A 56 25.07 -2.30 11.33
CA ALA A 56 24.07 -1.33 11.74
C ALA A 56 23.76 -1.42 13.26
N ALA A 57 23.80 -2.63 13.84
CA ALA A 57 23.54 -2.87 15.25
C ALA A 57 24.45 -2.05 16.21
N LYS A 58 25.64 -1.65 15.75
CA LYS A 58 26.57 -0.83 16.54
C LYS A 58 26.07 0.59 16.81
N SER A 59 25.05 1.03 16.09
CA SER A 59 24.52 2.40 16.17
C SER A 59 23.00 2.47 16.28
N LEU A 60 22.32 1.36 16.56
CA LEU A 60 20.85 1.31 16.70
C LEU A 60 20.31 2.16 17.87
N ASN A 61 21.18 2.56 18.80
CA ASN A 61 20.85 3.51 19.88
C ASN A 61 20.84 4.98 19.41
N ARG A 62 21.12 5.24 18.13
CA ARG A 62 21.10 6.58 17.52
C ARG A 62 19.95 6.67 16.51
N TYR A 63 19.47 7.89 16.27
CA TYR A 63 18.50 8.11 15.20
C TYR A 63 19.11 7.72 13.84
N PRO A 64 18.31 7.11 12.97
CA PRO A 64 18.75 6.78 11.60
C PRO A 64 18.95 8.05 10.76
N ASP A 65 19.52 7.87 9.57
CA ASP A 65 19.50 8.92 8.54
C ASP A 65 18.05 9.27 8.18
N ARG A 66 17.63 10.47 8.54
CA ARG A 66 16.25 10.96 8.33
C ARG A 66 15.85 10.93 6.86
N GLU A 67 16.77 11.23 5.98
CA GLU A 67 16.54 11.32 4.54
C GLU A 67 16.67 9.96 3.84
N ALA A 68 17.16 8.93 4.52
CA ALA A 68 17.46 7.62 3.94
C ALA A 68 18.29 7.74 2.64
N THR A 69 19.28 8.62 2.63
CA THR A 69 20.01 9.08 1.44
C THR A 69 20.58 7.92 0.63
N GLY A 70 21.33 7.02 1.28
CA GLY A 70 21.94 5.87 0.61
C GLY A 70 20.89 4.92 -0.02
N LEU A 71 19.79 4.64 0.68
CA LEU A 71 18.70 3.82 0.17
C LEU A 71 18.03 4.47 -1.05
N ARG A 72 17.77 5.77 -1.00
CA ARG A 72 17.15 6.52 -2.11
C ARG A 72 18.04 6.54 -3.36
N GLU A 73 19.34 6.69 -3.18
CA GLU A 73 20.31 6.61 -4.28
C GLU A 73 20.36 5.21 -4.90
N ASP A 74 20.36 4.17 -4.06
CA ASP A 74 20.36 2.78 -4.52
C ASP A 74 19.07 2.44 -5.28
N LEU A 75 17.92 2.86 -4.76
CA LEU A 75 16.62 2.68 -5.43
C LEU A 75 16.55 3.44 -6.76
N ALA A 76 17.03 4.68 -6.82
CA ALA A 76 17.06 5.46 -8.06
C ALA A 76 17.92 4.76 -9.13
N ARG A 77 19.08 4.22 -8.74
CA ARG A 77 19.93 3.42 -9.65
C ARG A 77 19.24 2.14 -10.12
N TYR A 78 18.57 1.44 -9.20
CA TYR A 78 17.85 0.20 -9.50
C TYR A 78 16.68 0.43 -10.47
N ILE A 79 15.90 1.48 -10.26
CA ILE A 79 14.76 1.84 -11.13
C ILE A 79 15.26 2.30 -12.50
N GLY A 80 16.35 3.07 -12.55
CA GLY A 80 16.89 3.60 -13.81
C GLY A 80 16.07 4.76 -14.37
N PHE A 81 15.94 4.82 -15.69
CA PHE A 81 15.15 5.85 -16.45
C PHE A 81 15.51 7.31 -16.12
N GLY A 82 16.71 7.57 -15.61
CA GLY A 82 17.14 8.93 -15.22
C GLY A 82 16.49 9.47 -13.96
N ILE A 83 15.85 8.63 -13.15
CA ILE A 83 15.26 9.01 -11.87
C ILE A 83 16.38 9.39 -10.89
N SER A 84 16.23 10.53 -10.23
CA SER A 84 17.13 10.98 -9.15
C SER A 84 16.64 10.53 -7.77
N SER A 85 17.52 10.50 -6.78
CA SER A 85 17.16 10.18 -5.39
C SER A 85 16.12 11.14 -4.79
N SER A 86 16.00 12.37 -5.30
CA SER A 86 14.99 13.34 -4.89
C SER A 86 13.56 12.94 -5.30
N GLN A 87 13.43 12.04 -6.26
CA GLN A 87 12.15 11.51 -6.74
C GLN A 87 11.75 10.19 -6.06
N ILE A 88 12.53 9.72 -5.09
CA ILE A 88 12.28 8.48 -4.35
C ILE A 88 11.77 8.79 -2.95
N TRP A 89 10.68 8.14 -2.58
CA TRP A 89 10.16 8.13 -1.23
C TRP A 89 10.09 6.68 -0.70
N PRO A 90 11.03 6.24 0.14
CA PRO A 90 11.01 4.91 0.72
C PRO A 90 10.08 4.85 1.94
N ALA A 91 9.41 3.71 2.11
CA ALA A 91 8.57 3.44 3.27
C ALA A 91 8.52 1.92 3.55
N ASN A 92 7.85 1.51 4.62
CA ASN A 92 7.67 0.09 4.99
C ASN A 92 6.61 -0.57 4.10
N GLY A 93 6.93 -0.73 2.82
CA GLY A 93 6.06 -1.26 1.79
C GLY A 93 5.04 -0.24 1.27
N SER A 94 4.28 -0.67 0.24
CA SER A 94 3.29 0.18 -0.43
C SER A 94 2.15 0.63 0.47
N ASN A 95 1.81 -0.13 1.51
CA ASN A 95 0.74 0.24 2.44
C ASN A 95 1.05 1.56 3.17
N GLU A 96 2.29 1.76 3.60
CA GLU A 96 2.71 3.00 4.24
C GLU A 96 2.77 4.16 3.24
N VAL A 97 3.28 3.90 2.02
CA VAL A 97 3.26 4.89 0.93
C VAL A 97 1.84 5.36 0.63
N MET A 98 0.87 4.45 0.50
CA MET A 98 -0.54 4.79 0.25
C MET A 98 -1.14 5.58 1.40
N THR A 99 -0.79 5.26 2.63
CA THR A 99 -1.21 6.02 3.81
C THR A 99 -0.68 7.45 3.74
N HIS A 100 0.60 7.64 3.42
CA HIS A 100 1.19 8.98 3.27
C HIS A 100 0.54 9.79 2.15
N ILE A 101 0.27 9.15 0.99
CA ILE A 101 -0.42 9.80 -0.14
C ILE A 101 -1.80 10.29 0.30
N LEU A 102 -2.60 9.44 0.94
CA LEU A 102 -3.95 9.84 1.34
C LEU A 102 -3.98 10.77 2.54
N GLN A 103 -2.96 10.77 3.41
CA GLN A 103 -2.80 11.81 4.44
C GLN A 103 -2.48 13.17 3.82
N ALA A 104 -1.75 13.19 2.70
CA ALA A 104 -1.38 14.44 2.02
C ALA A 104 -2.48 14.96 1.08
N PHE A 105 -3.15 14.10 0.35
CA PHE A 105 -4.07 14.46 -0.74
C PHE A 105 -5.53 14.05 -0.51
N GLY A 106 -5.80 13.14 0.42
CA GLY A 106 -7.14 12.76 0.85
C GLY A 106 -7.64 13.59 2.03
N GLY A 107 -8.62 13.06 2.77
CA GLY A 107 -9.18 13.65 3.98
C GLY A 107 -10.66 13.96 3.87
N PRO A 108 -11.26 14.57 4.92
CA PRO A 108 -12.66 14.96 4.92
C PRO A 108 -13.01 15.91 3.78
N GLY A 109 -14.08 15.59 3.05
CA GLY A 109 -14.53 16.36 1.90
C GLY A 109 -13.78 16.09 0.60
N ARG A 110 -12.76 15.23 0.63
CA ARG A 110 -12.01 14.78 -0.54
C ARG A 110 -12.41 13.37 -0.96
N SER A 111 -12.13 13.02 -2.20
CA SER A 111 -12.49 11.72 -2.77
C SER A 111 -11.32 11.01 -3.45
N MET A 112 -11.39 9.68 -3.40
CA MET A 112 -10.47 8.77 -4.08
C MET A 112 -11.27 7.87 -5.01
N LEU A 113 -10.90 7.85 -6.30
CA LEU A 113 -11.49 6.99 -7.32
C LEU A 113 -10.60 5.78 -7.60
N THR A 114 -11.23 4.62 -7.73
CA THR A 114 -10.60 3.40 -8.26
C THR A 114 -11.60 2.55 -9.06
N PHE A 115 -11.11 1.45 -9.67
CA PHE A 115 -11.91 0.61 -10.56
C PHE A 115 -11.95 -0.82 -10.06
N THR A 116 -13.15 -1.31 -9.72
CA THR A 116 -13.36 -2.63 -9.11
C THR A 116 -13.66 -3.73 -10.12
N PRO A 117 -13.24 -4.99 -9.82
CA PRO A 117 -12.49 -5.44 -8.66
C PRO A 117 -11.05 -4.89 -8.65
N THR A 118 -10.51 -4.62 -7.45
CA THR A 118 -9.15 -4.09 -7.26
C THR A 118 -8.60 -4.48 -5.90
N TYR A 119 -7.46 -3.90 -5.51
CA TYR A 119 -6.79 -4.21 -4.26
C TYR A 119 -7.65 -3.89 -3.04
N SER A 120 -7.86 -4.89 -2.20
CA SER A 120 -8.79 -4.85 -1.07
C SER A 120 -8.40 -3.89 0.07
N MET A 121 -7.17 -3.38 0.09
CA MET A 121 -6.74 -2.38 1.07
C MET A 121 -7.20 -0.95 0.74
N TYR A 122 -7.62 -0.67 -0.48
CA TYR A 122 -8.00 0.70 -0.87
C TYR A 122 -9.11 1.31 0.00
N PRO A 123 -10.23 0.60 0.29
CA PRO A 123 -11.23 1.13 1.21
C PRO A 123 -10.69 1.35 2.63
N GLU A 124 -9.71 0.54 3.08
CA GLU A 124 -9.09 0.70 4.39
C GLU A 124 -8.30 2.02 4.48
N TYR A 125 -7.52 2.36 3.45
CA TYR A 125 -6.80 3.63 3.41
C TYR A 125 -7.76 4.82 3.40
N ALA A 126 -8.81 4.75 2.59
CA ALA A 126 -9.82 5.79 2.50
C ALA A 126 -10.52 6.00 3.86
N ARG A 127 -10.98 4.91 4.50
CA ARG A 127 -11.59 4.96 5.84
C ARG A 127 -10.66 5.57 6.87
N ASN A 128 -9.39 5.17 6.88
CA ASN A 128 -8.42 5.60 7.88
C ASN A 128 -8.05 7.09 7.74
N THR A 129 -8.25 7.67 6.57
CA THR A 129 -8.00 9.09 6.28
C THR A 129 -9.27 9.92 6.13
N HIS A 130 -10.46 9.34 6.37
CA HIS A 130 -11.77 9.99 6.15
C HIS A 130 -11.96 10.49 4.71
N THR A 131 -11.33 9.82 3.74
CA THR A 131 -11.48 10.12 2.32
C THR A 131 -12.70 9.39 1.76
N ASN A 132 -13.53 10.05 0.96
CA ASN A 132 -14.66 9.41 0.29
C ASN A 132 -14.16 8.40 -0.76
N TYR A 133 -14.53 7.13 -0.60
CA TYR A 133 -14.13 6.04 -1.48
C TYR A 133 -15.15 5.86 -2.60
N VAL A 134 -14.76 6.20 -3.83
CA VAL A 134 -15.60 6.09 -5.02
C VAL A 134 -15.06 5.01 -5.94
N THR A 135 -15.94 4.16 -6.46
CA THR A 135 -15.57 3.09 -7.38
C THR A 135 -16.34 3.18 -8.69
N ARG A 136 -15.73 2.69 -9.76
CA ARG A 136 -16.36 2.38 -11.03
C ARG A 136 -16.04 0.93 -11.41
N PRO A 137 -16.93 0.20 -12.08
CA PRO A 137 -16.66 -1.17 -12.49
C PRO A 137 -15.61 -1.19 -13.61
N ARG A 138 -14.80 -2.25 -13.64
CA ARG A 138 -14.06 -2.67 -14.84
C ARG A 138 -15.02 -3.31 -15.82
N ASN A 139 -14.63 -3.37 -17.11
CA ASN A 139 -15.44 -4.03 -18.12
C ASN A 139 -15.50 -5.57 -17.92
N ALA A 140 -16.27 -6.27 -18.75
CA ALA A 140 -16.50 -7.71 -18.62
C ALA A 140 -15.25 -8.57 -18.73
N SER A 141 -14.18 -8.07 -19.33
CA SER A 141 -12.85 -8.73 -19.40
C SER A 141 -11.88 -8.26 -18.31
N TRP A 142 -12.36 -7.53 -17.33
CA TRP A 142 -11.60 -6.91 -16.24
C TRP A 142 -10.57 -5.85 -16.70
N GLY A 143 -10.67 -5.41 -17.95
CA GLY A 143 -9.86 -4.34 -18.52
C GLY A 143 -10.40 -2.95 -18.16
N LEU A 144 -9.62 -1.94 -18.56
CA LEU A 144 -9.99 -0.53 -18.56
C LEU A 144 -9.46 0.10 -19.83
N THR A 145 -10.27 0.87 -20.51
CA THR A 145 -9.84 1.73 -21.59
C THR A 145 -9.54 3.13 -21.06
N THR A 146 -8.73 3.87 -21.81
CA THR A 146 -8.45 5.28 -21.48
C THR A 146 -9.72 6.11 -21.39
N ASP A 147 -10.69 5.89 -22.31
CA ASP A 147 -11.94 6.64 -22.33
C ASP A 147 -12.81 6.35 -21.09
N GLU A 148 -12.87 5.09 -20.64
CA GLU A 148 -13.58 4.72 -19.41
C GLU A 148 -12.95 5.42 -18.19
N ILE A 149 -11.62 5.48 -18.12
CA ILE A 149 -10.91 6.16 -17.03
C ILE A 149 -11.19 7.66 -17.05
N LEU A 150 -11.02 8.31 -18.21
CA LEU A 150 -11.21 9.75 -18.35
C LEU A 150 -12.65 10.17 -18.06
N SER A 151 -13.63 9.43 -18.58
CA SER A 151 -15.06 9.69 -18.33
C SER A 151 -15.38 9.60 -16.83
N ALA A 152 -14.81 8.60 -16.14
CA ALA A 152 -15.00 8.46 -14.70
C ALA A 152 -14.36 9.60 -13.90
N ILE A 153 -13.18 10.09 -14.33
CA ILE A 153 -12.51 11.23 -13.72
C ILE A 153 -13.34 12.51 -13.91
N GLU A 154 -13.86 12.74 -15.12
CA GLU A 154 -14.69 13.92 -15.42
C GLU A 154 -16.00 13.94 -14.62
N GLU A 155 -16.62 12.76 -14.46
CA GLU A 155 -17.86 12.60 -13.69
C GLU A 155 -17.64 12.80 -12.19
N VAL A 156 -16.62 12.11 -11.62
CA VAL A 156 -16.36 12.05 -10.17
C VAL A 156 -15.58 13.25 -9.68
N LYS A 157 -14.68 13.80 -10.50
CA LYS A 157 -13.72 14.86 -10.15
C LYS A 157 -12.96 14.55 -8.85
N PRO A 158 -12.30 13.39 -8.77
CA PRO A 158 -11.65 12.94 -7.56
C PRO A 158 -10.37 13.72 -7.27
N ASP A 159 -9.99 13.81 -5.99
CA ASP A 159 -8.70 14.38 -5.58
C ASP A 159 -7.55 13.39 -5.82
N VAL A 160 -7.84 12.09 -5.74
CA VAL A 160 -6.86 11.00 -5.95
C VAL A 160 -7.47 9.93 -6.84
N VAL A 161 -6.70 9.45 -7.82
CA VAL A 161 -7.05 8.30 -8.64
C VAL A 161 -6.03 7.19 -8.43
N LEU A 162 -6.50 5.97 -8.13
CA LEU A 162 -5.65 4.80 -7.99
C LEU A 162 -5.89 3.83 -9.14
N LEU A 163 -4.87 3.63 -9.96
CA LEU A 163 -4.85 2.70 -11.08
C LEU A 163 -3.79 1.63 -10.82
N THR A 164 -4.24 0.38 -10.68
CA THR A 164 -3.34 -0.75 -10.44
C THR A 164 -3.07 -1.47 -11.76
N THR A 165 -1.81 -1.57 -12.16
CA THR A 165 -1.40 -2.28 -13.36
C THR A 165 -0.08 -3.05 -13.14
N PRO A 166 -0.01 -4.37 -13.31
CA PRO A 166 -1.14 -5.29 -13.44
C PRO A 166 -2.12 -5.20 -12.28
N ASN A 167 -3.43 -5.34 -12.55
CA ASN A 167 -4.45 -5.24 -11.51
C ASN A 167 -4.42 -6.44 -10.55
N ASN A 168 -4.59 -6.18 -9.28
CA ASN A 168 -4.84 -7.19 -8.27
C ASN A 168 -6.36 -7.18 -7.93
N PRO A 169 -7.14 -8.29 -8.10
CA PRO A 169 -6.65 -9.67 -8.30
C PRO A 169 -6.66 -10.17 -9.75
N THR A 170 -7.09 -9.39 -10.73
CA THR A 170 -7.41 -9.89 -12.08
C THR A 170 -6.19 -10.17 -12.97
N GLY A 171 -5.02 -9.58 -12.66
CA GLY A 171 -3.81 -9.70 -13.45
C GLY A 171 -3.82 -8.92 -14.79
N THR A 172 -4.91 -8.20 -15.08
CA THR A 172 -5.04 -7.42 -16.31
C THR A 172 -4.20 -6.15 -16.27
N THR A 173 -3.65 -5.75 -17.38
CA THR A 173 -2.92 -4.48 -17.56
C THR A 173 -3.83 -3.39 -18.17
N ILE A 174 -3.41 -2.16 -18.03
CA ILE A 174 -4.01 -0.98 -18.67
C ILE A 174 -3.12 -0.60 -19.84
#